data_d640fa773f329284c1d71c0b46a8b6e0
#
_entry.id   d640fa773f329284c1d71c0b46a8b6e0
#
_cell.length_a   1.000
_cell.length_b   1.000
_cell.length_c   1.000
_cell.angle_alpha   90.00
_cell.angle_beta   90.00
_cell.angle_gamma   90.00
#
_symmetry.space_group_name_H-M   'P 1'
#
loop_
_entity.id
_entity.type
_entity.pdbx_description
1 polymer ?
#
loop_
_entity_poly.entity_id
_entity_poly.type
_entity_poly.pdbx_seq_one_letter_code
_entity_poly.pdbx_strand_id
1 'polypeptide(L)'
;MLKTHIATQIYAKICFNTTSGQKKIIESLSEYLSESDPAAIFVLNGYAGTGKTTLIAALVGALKDCGIKPVLLAPTGRAAKVLSRYSGEPALTIHKRIYRQRTNADYESKFSLNINQERGAVFIVDEASMLANGSSDGAIFGSGALLDDLVSYVRGGRDCRLILVGDDAQLPPIGVDYSPALDPKALSVYGEVVYTSLDEVVRQEAESGILFNATLVRCMLENGICEVPRFRMDFPDIEVVEGGEFMEKLQDCYDRYGRDETIVITRSNKRANRYNDGIRRYVLGAEEEIESGDLLMVVKNNYHFTERTEDCPMNFLANGDIAELRRLRRFEDFYGFRFATAVLSFADYNDAELECKILLDTIASESPSLTREESNRLFCEVEKDYLDIKSKLKRFKEIRENPHFNAVQVKFAYAVTCHKAQGGQWRAVFIDRCLFGDEPMTRDMLRWLYTALTRATDKLYLVNFDERFYE
;
A
#
# COMPACT_ATOMS: atom_id res chain seq x y z
N MET A 1 -0.74 -21.45 -31.95
CA MET A 1 -0.50 -20.13 -32.62
C MET A 1 -0.59 -18.96 -31.66
N LEU A 2 -1.69 -18.78 -30.93
CA LEU A 2 -1.84 -17.62 -29.99
C LEU A 2 -0.82 -17.66 -28.86
N LYS A 3 -0.60 -18.80 -28.21
CA LYS A 3 0.41 -19.00 -27.15
C LYS A 3 1.80 -18.54 -27.58
N THR A 4 2.27 -19.03 -28.73
CA THR A 4 3.59 -18.69 -29.29
C THR A 4 3.68 -17.20 -29.61
N HIS A 5 2.59 -16.61 -30.13
CA HIS A 5 2.54 -15.19 -30.43
C HIS A 5 2.66 -14.31 -29.19
N ILE A 6 1.88 -14.61 -28.13
CA ILE A 6 1.95 -13.87 -26.85
C ILE A 6 3.36 -13.98 -26.25
N ALA A 7 3.94 -15.18 -26.18
CA ALA A 7 5.30 -15.37 -25.68
C ALA A 7 6.31 -14.52 -26.44
N THR A 8 6.24 -14.54 -27.79
CA THR A 8 7.12 -13.74 -28.64
C THR A 8 6.97 -12.24 -28.36
N GLN A 9 5.75 -11.74 -28.17
CA GLN A 9 5.50 -10.34 -27.86
C GLN A 9 6.06 -9.96 -26.48
N ILE A 10 5.93 -10.83 -25.45
CA ILE A 10 6.52 -10.58 -24.13
C ILE A 10 8.06 -10.51 -24.24
N TYR A 11 8.68 -11.48 -24.94
CA TYR A 11 10.14 -11.46 -25.15
C TYR A 11 10.61 -10.19 -25.90
N ALA A 12 9.86 -9.72 -26.89
CA ALA A 12 10.19 -8.51 -27.65
C ALA A 12 10.19 -7.22 -26.79
N LYS A 13 9.48 -7.22 -25.65
CA LYS A 13 9.43 -6.08 -24.72
C LYS A 13 10.52 -6.14 -23.64
N ILE A 14 11.23 -7.25 -23.50
CA ILE A 14 12.29 -7.44 -22.51
C ILE A 14 13.63 -7.07 -23.15
N CYS A 15 14.29 -6.03 -22.64
CA CYS A 15 15.54 -5.50 -23.19
C CYS A 15 16.81 -6.16 -22.63
N PHE A 16 16.69 -7.27 -21.89
CA PHE A 16 17.83 -7.98 -21.26
C PHE A 16 17.67 -9.49 -21.39
N ASN A 17 18.74 -10.23 -21.05
CA ASN A 17 18.70 -11.69 -21.07
C ASN A 17 17.81 -12.23 -19.95
N THR A 18 16.73 -12.90 -20.31
CA THR A 18 15.81 -13.53 -19.35
C THR A 18 16.47 -14.71 -18.65
N THR A 19 16.23 -14.83 -17.35
CA THR A 19 16.64 -15.98 -16.54
C THR A 19 15.81 -17.23 -16.91
N SER A 20 16.24 -18.40 -16.41
CA SER A 20 15.52 -19.65 -16.63
C SER A 20 14.11 -19.62 -16.00
N GLY A 21 13.99 -19.02 -14.81
CA GLY A 21 12.71 -18.81 -14.14
C GLY A 21 11.78 -17.88 -14.90
N GLN A 22 12.29 -16.74 -15.38
CA GLN A 22 11.51 -15.80 -16.18
C GLN A 22 10.97 -16.45 -17.47
N LYS A 23 11.79 -17.28 -18.16
CA LYS A 23 11.34 -18.01 -19.35
C LYS A 23 10.17 -18.95 -19.07
N LYS A 24 10.25 -19.75 -18.00
CA LYS A 24 9.18 -20.64 -17.57
C LYS A 24 7.88 -19.87 -17.27
N ILE A 25 7.99 -18.71 -16.61
CA ILE A 25 6.83 -17.88 -16.29
C ILE A 25 6.21 -17.29 -17.56
N ILE A 26 7.01 -16.82 -18.52
CA ILE A 26 6.51 -16.32 -19.82
C ILE A 26 5.75 -17.42 -20.57
N GLU A 27 6.26 -18.65 -20.57
CA GLU A 27 5.59 -19.81 -21.17
C GLU A 27 4.26 -20.11 -20.45
N SER A 28 4.26 -20.16 -19.13
CA SER A 28 3.07 -20.41 -18.31
C SER A 28 2.02 -19.30 -18.45
N LEU A 29 2.43 -18.02 -18.46
CA LEU A 29 1.55 -16.89 -18.75
C LEU A 29 0.91 -16.99 -20.13
N SER A 30 1.71 -17.34 -21.15
CA SER A 30 1.23 -17.46 -22.51
C SER A 30 0.24 -18.62 -22.69
N GLU A 31 0.45 -19.72 -21.97
CA GLU A 31 -0.49 -20.84 -21.88
C GLU A 31 -1.79 -20.43 -21.18
N TYR A 32 -1.67 -19.82 -19.99
CA TYR A 32 -2.80 -19.30 -19.23
C TYR A 32 -3.67 -18.34 -20.05
N LEU A 33 -3.06 -17.43 -20.78
CA LEU A 33 -3.78 -16.43 -21.58
C LEU A 33 -4.45 -17.01 -22.83
N SER A 34 -3.97 -18.16 -23.35
CA SER A 34 -4.46 -18.73 -24.60
C SER A 34 -5.31 -19.99 -24.45
N GLU A 35 -5.04 -20.80 -23.42
CA GLU A 35 -5.55 -22.18 -23.32
C GLU A 35 -6.35 -22.45 -22.04
N SER A 36 -6.07 -21.75 -20.94
CA SER A 36 -6.76 -21.98 -19.65
C SER A 36 -8.19 -21.41 -19.64
N ASP A 37 -9.02 -21.99 -18.77
CA ASP A 37 -10.35 -21.44 -18.48
C ASP A 37 -10.21 -19.96 -18.02
N PRO A 38 -10.97 -19.04 -18.58
CA PRO A 38 -11.00 -17.65 -18.10
C PRO A 38 -11.27 -17.50 -16.60
N ALA A 39 -11.98 -18.46 -16.01
CA ALA A 39 -12.26 -18.48 -14.57
C ALA A 39 -11.06 -18.91 -13.70
N ALA A 40 -10.01 -19.50 -14.29
CA ALA A 40 -8.78 -19.82 -13.59
C ALA A 40 -8.09 -18.54 -13.08
N ILE A 41 -7.35 -18.64 -11.99
CA ILE A 41 -6.58 -17.55 -11.42
C ILE A 41 -5.08 -17.84 -11.62
N PHE A 42 -4.36 -16.88 -12.20
CA PHE A 42 -2.90 -16.97 -12.30
C PHE A 42 -2.27 -16.26 -11.08
N VAL A 43 -1.35 -16.93 -10.41
CA VAL A 43 -0.57 -16.38 -9.30
C VAL A 43 0.89 -16.33 -9.69
N LEU A 44 1.46 -15.13 -9.66
CA LEU A 44 2.89 -14.89 -9.78
C LEU A 44 3.42 -14.46 -8.41
N ASN A 45 3.96 -15.42 -7.67
CA ASN A 45 4.75 -15.11 -6.49
C ASN A 45 6.18 -14.78 -6.91
N GLY A 46 6.78 -13.75 -6.35
CA GLY A 46 8.17 -13.44 -6.68
C GLY A 46 8.75 -12.44 -5.69
N TYR A 47 9.99 -12.64 -5.38
CA TYR A 47 10.70 -11.88 -4.36
C TYR A 47 11.24 -10.54 -4.88
N ALA A 48 11.72 -9.69 -3.98
CA ALA A 48 12.40 -8.45 -4.35
C ALA A 48 13.61 -8.76 -5.27
N GLY A 49 13.87 -7.91 -6.26
CA GLY A 49 15.01 -8.08 -7.17
C GLY A 49 14.87 -9.14 -8.27
N THR A 50 13.79 -9.93 -8.29
CA THR A 50 13.61 -11.01 -9.27
C THR A 50 13.11 -10.54 -10.64
N GLY A 51 12.79 -9.25 -10.79
CA GLY A 51 12.33 -8.65 -12.04
C GLY A 51 10.82 -8.76 -12.28
N LYS A 52 9.99 -8.96 -11.24
CA LYS A 52 8.51 -8.92 -11.34
C LYS A 52 8.01 -7.70 -12.10
N THR A 53 8.44 -6.54 -11.66
CA THR A 53 8.05 -5.23 -12.24
C THR A 53 8.29 -5.17 -13.74
N THR A 54 9.47 -5.62 -14.17
CA THR A 54 9.85 -5.63 -15.61
C THR A 54 9.04 -6.65 -16.38
N LEU A 55 8.78 -7.82 -15.79
CA LEU A 55 7.95 -8.86 -16.42
C LEU A 55 6.50 -8.38 -16.58
N ILE A 56 5.94 -7.70 -15.58
CA ILE A 56 4.59 -7.11 -15.65
C ILE A 56 4.55 -6.02 -16.75
N ALA A 57 5.54 -5.14 -16.79
CA ALA A 57 5.61 -4.10 -17.83
C ALA A 57 5.67 -4.72 -19.24
N ALA A 58 6.47 -5.77 -19.44
CA ALA A 58 6.55 -6.49 -20.70
C ALA A 58 5.23 -7.19 -21.05
N LEU A 59 4.58 -7.82 -20.06
CA LEU A 59 3.25 -8.44 -20.24
C LEU A 59 2.21 -7.40 -20.66
N VAL A 60 2.13 -6.26 -19.97
CA VAL A 60 1.19 -5.17 -20.29
C VAL A 60 1.40 -4.69 -21.72
N GLY A 61 2.65 -4.44 -22.12
CA GLY A 61 2.96 -4.06 -23.49
C GLY A 61 2.57 -5.12 -24.53
N ALA A 62 2.84 -6.40 -24.26
CA ALA A 62 2.48 -7.51 -25.13
C ALA A 62 0.96 -7.69 -25.26
N LEU A 63 0.21 -7.56 -24.18
CA LEU A 63 -1.26 -7.61 -24.20
C LEU A 63 -1.84 -6.52 -25.11
N LYS A 64 -1.33 -5.30 -25.03
CA LYS A 64 -1.76 -4.20 -25.91
C LYS A 64 -1.46 -4.48 -27.38
N ASP A 65 -0.26 -4.96 -27.67
CA ASP A 65 0.12 -5.33 -29.06
C ASP A 65 -0.74 -6.46 -29.62
N CYS A 66 -1.24 -7.35 -28.75
CA CYS A 66 -2.21 -8.39 -29.08
C CYS A 66 -3.67 -7.90 -29.12
N GLY A 67 -3.97 -6.62 -28.85
CA GLY A 67 -5.32 -6.09 -28.81
C GLY A 67 -6.11 -6.54 -27.56
N ILE A 68 -5.44 -7.02 -26.53
CA ILE A 68 -6.03 -7.44 -25.25
C ILE A 68 -5.92 -6.29 -24.25
N LYS A 69 -7.03 -5.89 -23.63
CA LYS A 69 -7.07 -4.79 -22.68
C LYS A 69 -6.47 -5.20 -21.33
N PRO A 70 -5.34 -4.63 -20.88
CA PRO A 70 -4.90 -4.78 -19.50
C PRO A 70 -5.70 -3.86 -18.58
N VAL A 71 -6.05 -4.34 -17.39
CA VAL A 71 -6.64 -3.54 -16.30
C VAL A 71 -5.74 -3.69 -15.08
N LEU A 72 -5.03 -2.61 -14.74
CA LEU A 72 -4.01 -2.62 -13.71
C LEU A 72 -4.59 -2.16 -12.38
N LEU A 73 -4.38 -2.96 -11.34
CA LEU A 73 -4.92 -2.72 -10.01
C LEU A 73 -3.84 -2.89 -8.93
N ALA A 74 -4.00 -2.15 -7.84
CA ALA A 74 -3.18 -2.31 -6.65
C ALA A 74 -4.01 -2.06 -5.37
N PRO A 75 -3.57 -2.55 -4.19
CA PRO A 75 -4.29 -2.34 -2.93
C PRO A 75 -4.34 -0.88 -2.47
N THR A 76 -3.26 -0.12 -2.73
CA THR A 76 -3.10 1.26 -2.26
C THR A 76 -2.88 2.23 -3.42
N GLY A 77 -3.12 3.54 -3.20
CA GLY A 77 -2.87 4.60 -4.19
C GLY A 77 -1.41 4.66 -4.59
N ARG A 78 -0.49 4.57 -3.62
CA ARG A 78 0.96 4.58 -3.88
C ARG A 78 1.41 3.37 -4.71
N ALA A 79 0.95 2.17 -4.39
CA ALA A 79 1.25 0.98 -5.20
C ALA A 79 0.70 1.11 -6.62
N ALA A 80 -0.51 1.67 -6.79
CA ALA A 80 -1.08 1.93 -8.11
C ALA A 80 -0.23 2.94 -8.91
N LYS A 81 0.29 4.00 -8.27
CA LYS A 81 1.20 4.96 -8.91
C LYS A 81 2.51 4.31 -9.35
N VAL A 82 3.12 3.49 -8.50
CA VAL A 82 4.34 2.73 -8.84
C VAL A 82 4.05 1.81 -10.02
N LEU A 83 2.95 1.05 -9.99
CA LEU A 83 2.51 0.18 -11.08
C LEU A 83 2.29 0.96 -12.39
N SER A 84 1.64 2.11 -12.32
CA SER A 84 1.43 3.00 -13.47
C SER A 84 2.75 3.48 -14.08
N ARG A 85 3.70 3.88 -13.23
CA ARG A 85 4.99 4.45 -13.66
C ARG A 85 5.81 3.45 -14.48
N TYR A 86 5.92 2.20 -14.02
CA TYR A 86 6.74 1.22 -14.73
C TYR A 86 6.01 0.50 -15.87
N SER A 87 4.69 0.37 -15.81
CA SER A 87 3.92 -0.24 -16.89
C SER A 87 3.63 0.72 -18.05
N GLY A 88 3.72 2.04 -17.80
CA GLY A 88 3.33 3.07 -18.77
C GLY A 88 1.81 3.17 -19.00
N GLU A 89 1.00 2.50 -18.17
CA GLU A 89 -0.46 2.45 -18.27
C GLU A 89 -1.12 2.88 -16.97
N PRO A 90 -2.30 3.52 -17.02
CA PRO A 90 -3.01 3.92 -15.81
C PRO A 90 -3.37 2.72 -14.94
N ALA A 91 -2.96 2.74 -13.67
CA ALA A 91 -3.37 1.79 -12.66
C ALA A 91 -4.30 2.45 -11.65
N LEU A 92 -5.23 1.68 -11.09
CA LEU A 92 -6.20 2.14 -10.12
C LEU A 92 -6.08 1.34 -8.83
N THR A 93 -6.58 1.89 -7.73
CA THR A 93 -6.78 1.04 -6.56
C THR A 93 -7.91 0.05 -6.83
N ILE A 94 -7.81 -1.15 -6.22
CA ILE A 94 -8.85 -2.18 -6.32
C ILE A 94 -10.20 -1.56 -5.92
N HIS A 95 -10.26 -0.87 -4.80
CA HIS A 95 -11.49 -0.24 -4.31
C HIS A 95 -12.11 0.73 -5.33
N LYS A 96 -11.29 1.58 -5.97
CA LYS A 96 -11.76 2.52 -6.99
C LYS A 96 -12.37 1.82 -8.20
N ARG A 97 -11.86 0.64 -8.56
CA ARG A 97 -12.31 -0.09 -9.74
C ARG A 97 -13.56 -0.92 -9.48
N ILE A 98 -13.58 -1.68 -8.37
CA ILE A 98 -14.58 -2.72 -8.18
C ILE A 98 -15.81 -2.25 -7.40
N TYR A 99 -15.74 -1.12 -6.67
CA TYR A 99 -16.87 -0.61 -5.92
C TYR A 99 -17.46 0.66 -6.53
N ARG A 100 -18.77 0.80 -6.34
CA ARG A 100 -19.52 2.00 -6.64
C ARG A 100 -20.34 2.42 -5.43
N GLN A 101 -20.53 3.72 -5.27
CA GLN A 101 -21.40 4.24 -4.23
C GLN A 101 -22.87 3.87 -4.52
N ARG A 102 -23.59 3.50 -3.48
CA ARG A 102 -25.04 3.30 -3.56
C ARG A 102 -25.75 4.64 -3.43
N THR A 103 -26.65 4.93 -4.36
CA THR A 103 -27.51 6.12 -4.34
C THR A 103 -28.76 5.96 -3.49
N ASN A 104 -29.08 4.75 -2.99
CA ASN A 104 -30.30 4.45 -2.23
C ASN A 104 -30.03 4.07 -0.78
N ALA A 105 -31.00 4.41 0.07
CA ALA A 105 -30.99 4.46 1.54
C ALA A 105 -30.91 3.11 2.28
N ASP A 106 -30.33 2.08 1.71
CA ASP A 106 -30.19 0.79 2.39
C ASP A 106 -28.95 0.75 3.29
N TYR A 107 -29.17 0.34 4.53
CA TYR A 107 -28.41 0.63 5.75
C TYR A 107 -27.09 -0.13 5.95
N GLU A 108 -26.70 -1.09 5.10
CA GLU A 108 -25.62 -2.02 5.44
C GLU A 108 -24.28 -1.79 4.74
N SER A 109 -24.25 -1.24 3.56
CA SER A 109 -22.97 -0.88 2.93
C SER A 109 -23.10 0.39 2.10
N LYS A 110 -22.17 1.34 2.31
CA LYS A 110 -22.11 2.60 1.55
C LYS A 110 -21.70 2.36 0.09
N PHE A 111 -21.01 1.26 -0.16
CA PHE A 111 -20.49 0.87 -1.47
C PHE A 111 -20.92 -0.55 -1.82
N SER A 112 -21.41 -0.72 -3.03
CA SER A 112 -21.73 -2.02 -3.61
C SER A 112 -20.71 -2.39 -4.68
N LEU A 113 -20.58 -3.68 -4.93
CA LEU A 113 -19.79 -4.16 -6.07
C LEU A 113 -20.33 -3.53 -7.36
N ASN A 114 -19.43 -2.99 -8.17
CA ASN A 114 -19.78 -2.41 -9.46
C ASN A 114 -20.02 -3.52 -10.49
N ILE A 115 -20.67 -3.19 -11.60
CA ILE A 115 -20.85 -4.12 -12.72
C ILE A 115 -19.59 -4.07 -13.58
N ASN A 116 -18.98 -5.22 -13.81
CA ASN A 116 -17.87 -5.34 -14.75
C ASN A 116 -18.40 -5.40 -16.18
N GLN A 117 -18.13 -4.39 -16.98
CA GLN A 117 -18.56 -4.30 -18.38
C GLN A 117 -17.46 -4.72 -19.36
N GLU A 118 -16.28 -5.13 -18.84
CA GLU A 118 -15.14 -5.52 -19.66
C GLU A 118 -15.39 -6.87 -20.36
N ARG A 119 -14.73 -7.03 -21.52
CA ARG A 119 -14.77 -8.26 -22.31
C ARG A 119 -13.36 -8.64 -22.73
N GLY A 120 -12.95 -9.87 -22.44
CA GLY A 120 -11.63 -10.38 -22.77
C GLY A 120 -10.49 -9.60 -22.09
N ALA A 121 -10.76 -8.83 -21.03
CA ALA A 121 -9.75 -8.05 -20.35
C ALA A 121 -8.94 -8.90 -19.38
N VAL A 122 -7.66 -8.56 -19.21
CA VAL A 122 -6.76 -9.18 -18.24
C VAL A 122 -6.56 -8.22 -17.07
N PHE A 123 -7.09 -8.60 -15.93
CA PHE A 123 -6.90 -7.88 -14.67
C PHE A 123 -5.58 -8.31 -14.04
N ILE A 124 -4.68 -7.38 -13.82
CA ILE A 124 -3.38 -7.60 -13.17
C ILE A 124 -3.39 -6.83 -11.86
N VAL A 125 -3.26 -7.56 -10.76
CA VAL A 125 -3.24 -7.00 -9.41
C VAL A 125 -1.83 -7.15 -8.85
N ASP A 126 -1.13 -6.03 -8.71
CA ASP A 126 0.18 -6.00 -8.06
C ASP A 126 0.04 -5.80 -6.54
N GLU A 127 1.07 -6.16 -5.77
CA GLU A 127 1.08 -6.17 -4.30
C GLU A 127 -0.08 -6.99 -3.70
N ALA A 128 -0.43 -8.11 -4.34
CA ALA A 128 -1.53 -8.97 -3.92
C ALA A 128 -1.31 -9.58 -2.52
N SER A 129 -0.08 -9.59 -2.02
CA SER A 129 0.26 -10.00 -0.64
C SER A 129 -0.53 -9.25 0.44
N MET A 130 -1.01 -8.04 0.14
CA MET A 130 -1.79 -7.20 1.06
C MET A 130 -3.30 -7.51 1.06
N LEU A 131 -3.78 -8.41 0.20
CA LEU A 131 -5.22 -8.70 0.09
C LEU A 131 -5.67 -9.72 1.16
N ALA A 132 -6.71 -9.35 1.89
CA ALA A 132 -7.34 -10.21 2.89
C ALA A 132 -8.81 -10.47 2.58
N ASN A 133 -9.34 -11.56 3.16
CA ASN A 133 -10.77 -11.88 3.21
C ASN A 133 -11.34 -11.62 4.61
N GLY A 134 -11.11 -10.43 5.12
CA GLY A 134 -11.68 -10.00 6.40
C GLY A 134 -11.38 -8.54 6.60
N SER A 135 -12.36 -7.73 6.89
CA SER A 135 -12.14 -6.33 7.24
C SER A 135 -12.43 -6.11 8.71
N SER A 136 -11.52 -5.41 9.39
CA SER A 136 -11.76 -4.84 10.72
C SER A 136 -12.81 -3.72 10.70
N ASP A 137 -13.14 -3.20 9.51
CA ASP A 137 -13.97 -1.99 9.33
C ASP A 137 -15.48 -2.29 9.12
N GLY A 138 -15.92 -3.54 9.30
CA GLY A 138 -17.30 -3.91 9.01
C GLY A 138 -17.65 -3.74 7.53
N ALA A 139 -18.82 -4.16 7.09
CA ALA A 139 -19.24 -4.14 5.69
C ALA A 139 -19.53 -2.73 5.13
N ILE A 140 -18.53 -1.84 5.11
CA ILE A 140 -18.62 -0.55 4.41
C ILE A 140 -18.58 -0.77 2.90
N PHE A 141 -17.75 -1.75 2.47
CA PHE A 141 -17.56 -2.13 1.07
C PHE A 141 -18.09 -3.53 0.81
N GLY A 142 -18.94 -3.68 -0.18
CA GLY A 142 -19.37 -4.95 -0.73
C GLY A 142 -19.74 -5.98 0.34
N SER A 143 -19.09 -7.15 0.28
CA SER A 143 -19.25 -8.24 1.26
C SER A 143 -18.39 -8.04 2.52
N GLY A 144 -17.42 -7.11 2.50
CA GLY A 144 -16.39 -6.98 3.53
C GLY A 144 -15.18 -7.91 3.30
N ALA A 145 -15.20 -8.73 2.25
CA ALA A 145 -14.14 -9.65 1.84
C ALA A 145 -13.55 -9.19 0.49
N LEU A 146 -12.47 -8.43 0.54
CA LEU A 146 -11.94 -7.73 -0.65
C LEU A 146 -11.51 -8.70 -1.76
N LEU A 147 -10.91 -9.85 -1.41
CA LEU A 147 -10.49 -10.85 -2.38
C LEU A 147 -11.71 -11.54 -3.04
N ASP A 148 -12.74 -11.89 -2.25
CA ASP A 148 -14.01 -12.46 -2.78
C ASP A 148 -14.68 -11.48 -3.75
N ASP A 149 -14.78 -10.21 -3.35
CA ASP A 149 -15.38 -9.15 -4.16
C ASP A 149 -14.59 -8.90 -5.45
N LEU A 150 -13.25 -8.94 -5.39
CA LEU A 150 -12.39 -8.80 -6.56
C LEU A 150 -12.62 -9.95 -7.56
N VAL A 151 -12.57 -11.20 -7.09
CA VAL A 151 -12.80 -12.38 -7.94
C VAL A 151 -14.20 -12.34 -8.54
N SER A 152 -15.21 -12.02 -7.73
CA SER A 152 -16.60 -11.89 -8.18
C SER A 152 -16.76 -10.78 -9.23
N TYR A 153 -16.09 -9.64 -9.04
CA TYR A 153 -16.10 -8.55 -9.99
C TYR A 153 -15.48 -8.95 -11.33
N VAL A 154 -14.30 -9.57 -11.32
CA VAL A 154 -13.61 -9.99 -12.55
C VAL A 154 -14.47 -11.00 -13.33
N ARG A 155 -15.04 -11.98 -12.64
CA ARG A 155 -15.92 -13.00 -13.25
C ARG A 155 -17.29 -12.45 -13.71
N GLY A 156 -17.69 -11.31 -13.18
CA GLY A 156 -18.87 -10.57 -13.67
C GLY A 156 -18.69 -10.01 -15.07
N GLY A 157 -17.46 -9.91 -15.59
CA GLY A 157 -17.15 -9.56 -16.97
C GLY A 157 -17.19 -10.78 -17.89
N ARG A 158 -17.14 -10.53 -19.19
CA ARG A 158 -17.16 -11.62 -20.17
C ARG A 158 -15.75 -12.01 -20.55
N ASP A 159 -15.36 -13.28 -20.33
CA ASP A 159 -14.04 -13.84 -20.69
C ASP A 159 -12.87 -13.03 -20.09
N CYS A 160 -13.07 -12.42 -18.91
CA CYS A 160 -12.05 -11.69 -18.20
C CYS A 160 -11.17 -12.66 -17.39
N ARG A 161 -9.88 -12.34 -17.28
CA ARG A 161 -8.88 -13.14 -16.57
C ARG A 161 -8.29 -12.38 -15.41
N LEU A 162 -7.81 -13.09 -14.38
CA LEU A 162 -7.22 -12.51 -13.17
C LEU A 162 -5.79 -13.04 -12.97
N ILE A 163 -4.84 -12.11 -12.89
CA ILE A 163 -3.45 -12.35 -12.52
C ILE A 163 -3.19 -11.65 -11.19
N LEU A 164 -2.79 -12.40 -10.16
CA LEU A 164 -2.37 -11.91 -8.87
C LEU A 164 -0.85 -11.95 -8.79
N VAL A 165 -0.23 -10.82 -8.49
CA VAL A 165 1.22 -10.69 -8.40
C VAL A 165 1.58 -10.18 -7.02
N GLY A 166 2.57 -10.79 -6.37
CA GLY A 166 2.98 -10.37 -5.04
C GLY A 166 4.25 -11.06 -4.56
N ASP A 167 4.49 -10.92 -3.28
CA ASP A 167 5.67 -11.44 -2.59
C ASP A 167 5.23 -11.97 -1.22
N ASP A 168 5.25 -13.27 -1.04
CA ASP A 168 4.78 -13.96 0.18
C ASP A 168 5.77 -13.92 1.34
N ALA A 169 7.01 -13.46 1.09
CA ALA A 169 7.99 -13.17 2.13
C ALA A 169 7.73 -11.82 2.82
N GLN A 170 6.94 -10.94 2.22
CA GLN A 170 6.53 -9.68 2.84
C GLN A 170 5.52 -9.92 3.98
N LEU A 171 5.23 -8.84 4.73
CA LEU A 171 4.20 -8.87 5.76
C LEU A 171 2.85 -9.25 5.15
N PRO A 172 2.14 -10.23 5.72
CA PRO A 172 0.78 -10.55 5.34
C PRO A 172 -0.18 -9.43 5.78
N PRO A 173 -1.46 -9.48 5.37
CA PRO A 173 -2.48 -8.57 5.88
C PRO A 173 -2.62 -8.65 7.40
N ILE A 174 -2.99 -7.54 8.03
CA ILE A 174 -3.14 -7.46 9.49
C ILE A 174 -4.17 -8.51 9.98
N GLY A 175 -3.76 -9.30 10.97
CA GLY A 175 -4.62 -10.30 11.62
C GLY A 175 -4.62 -11.68 10.97
N VAL A 176 -3.77 -11.91 9.98
CA VAL A 176 -3.54 -13.24 9.38
C VAL A 176 -2.04 -13.55 9.25
N ASP A 177 -1.68 -14.82 9.30
CA ASP A 177 -0.28 -15.26 9.30
C ASP A 177 0.28 -15.54 7.88
N TYR A 178 -0.56 -15.42 6.86
CA TYR A 178 -0.19 -15.66 5.46
C TYR A 178 -0.98 -14.75 4.52
N SER A 179 -0.59 -14.69 3.26
CA SER A 179 -1.26 -13.89 2.22
C SER A 179 -2.26 -14.74 1.44
N PRO A 180 -3.58 -14.65 1.72
CA PRO A 180 -4.59 -15.51 1.08
C PRO A 180 -4.60 -15.42 -0.45
N ALA A 181 -4.29 -14.24 -0.99
CA ALA A 181 -4.26 -14.01 -2.44
C ALA A 181 -3.03 -14.62 -3.14
N LEU A 182 -2.04 -15.10 -2.40
CA LEU A 182 -0.86 -15.79 -2.93
C LEU A 182 -0.82 -17.28 -2.53
N ASP A 183 -1.76 -17.76 -1.72
CA ASP A 183 -1.83 -19.16 -1.31
C ASP A 183 -2.75 -19.97 -2.26
N PRO A 184 -2.19 -20.91 -3.04
CA PRO A 184 -2.98 -21.75 -3.94
C PRO A 184 -4.10 -22.53 -3.24
N LYS A 185 -3.91 -22.91 -1.96
CA LYS A 185 -4.94 -23.63 -1.21
C LYS A 185 -6.11 -22.71 -0.85
N ALA A 186 -5.82 -21.48 -0.42
CA ALA A 186 -6.85 -20.49 -0.15
C ALA A 186 -7.61 -20.10 -1.44
N LEU A 187 -6.91 -20.00 -2.56
CA LEU A 187 -7.50 -19.65 -3.85
C LEU A 187 -8.27 -20.79 -4.52
N SER A 188 -8.02 -22.05 -4.13
CA SER A 188 -8.69 -23.23 -4.74
C SER A 188 -10.22 -23.22 -4.58
N VAL A 189 -10.75 -22.48 -3.61
CA VAL A 189 -12.21 -22.28 -3.44
C VAL A 189 -12.84 -21.54 -4.62
N TYR A 190 -12.04 -20.79 -5.36
CA TYR A 190 -12.48 -20.06 -6.56
C TYR A 190 -12.31 -20.87 -7.86
N GLY A 191 -11.69 -22.05 -7.84
CA GLY A 191 -11.47 -22.91 -9.00
C GLY A 191 -10.00 -23.22 -9.28
N GLU A 192 -9.65 -23.36 -10.55
CA GLU A 192 -8.29 -23.68 -10.96
C GLU A 192 -7.32 -22.52 -10.67
N VAL A 193 -6.15 -22.87 -10.13
CA VAL A 193 -5.07 -21.91 -9.81
C VAL A 193 -3.80 -22.34 -10.53
N VAL A 194 -3.31 -21.47 -11.41
CA VAL A 194 -1.99 -21.60 -12.04
C VAL A 194 -0.98 -20.84 -11.20
N TYR A 195 -0.20 -21.56 -10.42
CA TYR A 195 0.80 -20.94 -9.52
C TYR A 195 2.19 -20.99 -10.13
N THR A 196 2.89 -19.86 -10.09
CA THR A 196 4.29 -19.75 -10.52
C THR A 196 5.09 -18.96 -9.50
N SER A 197 6.37 -19.32 -9.32
CA SER A 197 7.30 -18.55 -8.48
C SER A 197 8.49 -18.02 -9.26
N LEU A 198 8.95 -16.84 -8.89
CA LEU A 198 10.14 -16.17 -9.43
C LEU A 198 11.17 -15.99 -8.32
N ASP A 199 12.07 -16.97 -8.23
CA ASP A 199 13.02 -17.10 -7.12
C ASP A 199 14.42 -16.65 -7.50
N GLU A 200 14.73 -16.69 -8.83
CA GLU A 200 16.03 -16.30 -9.35
C GLU A 200 16.22 -14.79 -9.32
N VAL A 201 17.22 -14.36 -8.60
CA VAL A 201 17.57 -12.96 -8.53
C VAL A 201 18.42 -12.55 -9.74
N VAL A 202 18.09 -11.38 -10.31
CA VAL A 202 18.79 -10.85 -11.49
C VAL A 202 20.17 -10.31 -11.09
N ARG A 203 21.20 -10.50 -11.93
CA ARG A 203 22.65 -10.21 -11.69
C ARG A 203 23.02 -8.85 -11.07
N GLN A 204 22.11 -7.88 -10.98
CA GLN A 204 22.36 -6.57 -10.35
C GLN A 204 22.54 -6.64 -8.82
N GLU A 205 22.23 -7.77 -8.20
CA GLU A 205 22.40 -7.96 -6.74
C GLU A 205 23.84 -8.02 -6.28
N ALA A 206 24.78 -8.44 -7.14
CA ALA A 206 26.20 -8.51 -6.75
C ALA A 206 26.77 -7.14 -6.34
N GLU A 207 26.07 -6.04 -6.65
CA GLU A 207 26.47 -4.66 -6.37
C GLU A 207 25.53 -3.95 -5.37
N SER A 208 24.42 -4.59 -4.92
CA SER A 208 23.45 -4.00 -4.01
C SER A 208 23.38 -4.74 -2.67
N GLY A 209 23.80 -4.06 -1.61
CA GLY A 209 23.67 -4.55 -0.23
C GLY A 209 22.22 -4.64 0.23
N ILE A 210 21.33 -3.78 -0.28
CA ILE A 210 19.89 -3.83 -0.01
C ILE A 210 19.34 -5.17 -0.47
N LEU A 211 19.56 -5.54 -1.72
CA LEU A 211 19.05 -6.79 -2.30
C LEU A 211 19.75 -8.02 -1.70
N PHE A 212 21.07 -7.96 -1.49
CA PHE A 212 21.81 -9.04 -0.85
C PHE A 212 21.24 -9.37 0.53
N ASN A 213 21.06 -8.37 1.38
CA ASN A 213 20.56 -8.56 2.74
C ASN A 213 19.07 -8.91 2.77
N ALA A 214 18.26 -8.41 1.84
CA ALA A 214 16.88 -8.85 1.68
C ALA A 214 16.80 -10.34 1.29
N THR A 215 17.68 -10.78 0.37
CA THR A 215 17.77 -12.19 -0.04
C THR A 215 18.21 -13.09 1.13
N LEU A 216 19.16 -12.63 1.96
CA LEU A 216 19.55 -13.34 3.18
C LEU A 216 18.34 -13.58 4.10
N VAL A 217 17.57 -12.52 4.42
CA VAL A 217 16.39 -12.65 5.29
C VAL A 217 15.32 -13.54 4.66
N ARG A 218 15.12 -13.47 3.34
CA ARG A 218 14.23 -14.37 2.62
C ARG A 218 14.65 -15.84 2.76
N CYS A 219 15.93 -16.15 2.51
CA CYS A 219 16.44 -17.51 2.67
C CYS A 219 16.23 -18.04 4.09
N MET A 220 16.36 -17.19 5.10
CA MET A 220 16.05 -17.56 6.49
C MET A 220 14.55 -17.90 6.65
N LEU A 221 13.65 -17.09 6.07
CA LEU A 221 12.21 -17.34 6.09
C LEU A 221 11.82 -18.67 5.41
N GLU A 222 12.39 -18.97 4.25
CA GLU A 222 12.17 -20.19 3.48
C GLU A 222 12.63 -21.45 4.22
N ASN A 223 13.78 -21.36 4.90
CA ASN A 223 14.36 -22.45 5.65
C ASN A 223 13.86 -22.55 7.10
N GLY A 224 12.95 -21.66 7.52
CA GLY A 224 12.42 -21.65 8.89
C GLY A 224 13.45 -21.28 9.95
N ILE A 225 14.52 -20.56 9.58
CA ILE A 225 15.60 -20.12 10.49
C ILE A 225 15.14 -18.83 11.16
N CYS A 226 14.86 -18.89 12.46
CA CYS A 226 14.44 -17.73 13.27
C CYS A 226 15.60 -17.26 14.15
N GLU A 227 16.65 -16.74 13.52
CA GLU A 227 17.83 -16.18 14.16
C GLU A 227 18.01 -14.72 13.76
N VAL A 228 18.87 -13.99 14.46
CA VAL A 228 19.24 -12.61 14.09
C VAL A 228 20.01 -12.63 12.77
N PRO A 229 19.53 -11.96 11.70
CA PRO A 229 20.24 -11.92 10.44
C PRO A 229 21.55 -11.15 10.60
N ARG A 230 22.64 -11.64 9.98
CA ARG A 230 23.91 -10.94 9.92
C ARG A 230 24.06 -10.25 8.57
N PHE A 231 23.85 -8.94 8.56
CA PHE A 231 23.89 -8.14 7.35
C PHE A 231 25.33 -7.86 6.91
N ARG A 232 25.58 -7.98 5.62
CA ARG A 232 26.82 -7.49 5.00
C ARG A 232 26.71 -5.99 4.76
N MET A 233 27.69 -5.25 5.24
CA MET A 233 27.71 -3.78 5.23
C MET A 233 28.74 -3.19 4.26
N ASP A 234 29.47 -4.01 3.51
CA ASP A 234 30.54 -3.62 2.57
C ASP A 234 30.01 -3.11 1.21
N PHE A 235 28.76 -2.65 1.17
CA PHE A 235 28.11 -2.11 -0.02
C PHE A 235 27.86 -0.60 0.10
N PRO A 236 27.88 0.14 -1.03
CA PRO A 236 27.69 1.59 -1.00
C PRO A 236 26.27 2.05 -0.72
N ASP A 237 25.28 1.17 -0.90
CA ASP A 237 23.83 1.47 -0.78
C ASP A 237 23.24 1.16 0.61
N ILE A 238 24.02 0.60 1.54
CA ILE A 238 23.61 0.33 2.92
C ILE A 238 24.59 0.93 3.93
N GLU A 239 24.07 1.49 5.02
CA GLU A 239 24.87 2.16 6.05
C GLU A 239 24.21 2.01 7.43
N VAL A 240 25.04 1.86 8.48
CA VAL A 240 24.58 1.96 9.87
C VAL A 240 24.65 3.41 10.31
N VAL A 241 23.62 3.86 11.02
CA VAL A 241 23.55 5.22 11.55
C VAL A 241 23.24 5.17 13.05
N GLU A 242 24.10 5.76 13.83
CA GLU A 242 23.83 5.96 15.25
C GLU A 242 22.83 7.10 15.48
N GLY A 243 22.11 7.04 16.62
CA GLY A 243 21.06 8.02 16.91
C GLY A 243 21.55 9.47 16.92
N GLY A 244 22.85 9.72 17.23
CA GLY A 244 23.45 11.04 17.19
C GLY A 244 23.63 11.62 15.77
N GLU A 245 23.85 10.77 14.78
CA GLU A 245 24.07 11.16 13.37
C GLU A 245 22.77 11.16 12.54
N PHE A 246 21.72 10.59 13.09
CA PHE A 246 20.45 10.37 12.36
C PHE A 246 19.89 11.63 11.72
N MET A 247 19.86 12.75 12.47
CA MET A 247 19.25 14.00 11.98
C MET A 247 20.04 14.61 10.83
N GLU A 248 21.39 14.57 10.89
CA GLU A 248 22.27 15.04 9.82
C GLU A 248 22.10 14.20 8.56
N LYS A 249 22.16 12.88 8.69
CA LYS A 249 21.95 11.95 7.56
C LYS A 249 20.56 12.09 6.92
N LEU A 250 19.54 12.33 7.71
CA LEU A 250 18.20 12.54 7.21
C LEU A 250 18.10 13.86 6.44
N GLN A 251 18.72 14.94 6.95
CA GLN A 251 18.78 16.22 6.25
C GLN A 251 19.50 16.08 4.90
N ASP A 252 20.65 15.40 4.86
CA ASP A 252 21.38 15.10 3.62
C ASP A 252 20.50 14.36 2.60
N CYS A 253 19.68 13.41 3.08
CA CYS A 253 18.75 12.69 2.21
C CYS A 253 17.62 13.58 1.71
N TYR A 254 17.09 14.47 2.54
CA TYR A 254 16.06 15.43 2.11
C TYR A 254 16.60 16.41 1.06
N ASP A 255 17.82 16.87 1.22
CA ASP A 255 18.49 17.77 0.26
C ASP A 255 18.78 17.06 -1.07
N ARG A 256 19.14 15.78 -1.01
CA ARG A 256 19.52 14.99 -2.19
C ARG A 256 18.34 14.37 -2.94
N TYR A 257 17.36 13.83 -2.22
CA TYR A 257 16.28 13.02 -2.79
C TYR A 257 14.90 13.68 -2.68
N GLY A 258 14.74 14.64 -1.76
CA GLY A 258 13.45 15.21 -1.41
C GLY A 258 12.79 14.49 -0.21
N ARG A 259 11.85 15.20 0.42
CA ARG A 259 11.11 14.70 1.60
C ARG A 259 10.13 13.58 1.25
N ASP A 260 9.59 13.60 0.05
CA ASP A 260 8.65 12.63 -0.50
C ASP A 260 9.31 11.30 -0.92
N GLU A 261 10.63 11.33 -1.21
CA GLU A 261 11.43 10.17 -1.58
C GLU A 261 12.32 9.64 -0.42
N THR A 262 12.11 10.16 0.80
CA THR A 262 12.86 9.75 2.00
C THR A 262 11.90 9.42 3.13
N ILE A 263 12.05 8.26 3.78
CA ILE A 263 11.13 7.82 4.83
C ILE A 263 11.84 7.10 5.98
N VAL A 264 11.27 7.22 7.18
CA VAL A 264 11.66 6.43 8.34
C VAL A 264 10.64 5.32 8.58
N ILE A 265 11.07 4.08 8.64
CA ILE A 265 10.22 2.91 8.89
C ILE A 265 10.39 2.44 10.33
N THR A 266 9.27 2.35 11.03
CA THR A 266 9.23 1.92 12.43
C THR A 266 8.26 0.74 12.61
N ARG A 267 8.33 0.09 13.79
CA ARG A 267 7.42 -1.03 14.11
C ARG A 267 6.13 -0.59 14.79
N SER A 268 6.08 0.59 15.40
CA SER A 268 4.91 1.07 16.13
C SER A 268 4.56 2.52 15.85
N ASN A 269 3.28 2.87 15.94
CA ASN A 269 2.82 4.25 15.81
C ASN A 269 3.46 5.17 16.87
N LYS A 270 3.68 4.67 18.09
CA LYS A 270 4.36 5.42 19.15
C LYS A 270 5.76 5.86 18.73
N ARG A 271 6.53 4.97 18.09
CA ARG A 271 7.86 5.31 17.57
C ARG A 271 7.78 6.23 16.39
N ALA A 272 6.87 5.96 15.45
CA ALA A 272 6.63 6.85 14.31
C ALA A 272 6.31 8.27 14.76
N ASN A 273 5.43 8.45 15.74
CA ASN A 273 5.11 9.76 16.29
C ASN A 273 6.35 10.46 16.86
N ARG A 274 7.21 9.75 17.63
CA ARG A 274 8.45 10.34 18.17
C ARG A 274 9.41 10.79 17.06
N TYR A 275 9.58 9.99 16.01
CA TYR A 275 10.39 10.38 14.86
C TYR A 275 9.78 11.57 14.14
N ASN A 276 8.47 11.56 13.90
CA ASN A 276 7.77 12.67 13.26
C ASN A 276 7.95 13.99 14.05
N ASP A 277 7.78 13.96 15.36
CA ASP A 277 8.01 15.13 16.21
C ASP A 277 9.46 15.60 16.18
N GLY A 278 10.42 14.66 16.25
CA GLY A 278 11.85 14.98 16.17
C GLY A 278 12.24 15.56 14.82
N ILE A 279 11.77 14.96 13.73
CA ILE A 279 12.04 15.43 12.37
C ILE A 279 11.48 16.85 12.17
N ARG A 280 10.24 17.07 12.55
CA ARG A 280 9.61 18.39 12.42
C ARG A 280 10.37 19.46 13.18
N ARG A 281 10.71 19.22 14.45
CA ARG A 281 11.38 20.21 15.32
C ARG A 281 12.84 20.45 14.93
N TYR A 282 13.61 19.39 14.70
CA TYR A 282 15.06 19.48 14.60
C TYR A 282 15.60 19.50 13.16
N VAL A 283 14.86 18.94 12.20
CA VAL A 283 15.25 18.91 10.79
C VAL A 283 14.51 19.98 10.00
N LEU A 284 13.19 20.10 10.21
CA LEU A 284 12.37 21.04 9.46
C LEU A 284 12.18 22.40 10.15
N GLY A 285 12.56 22.53 11.43
CA GLY A 285 12.44 23.76 12.19
C GLY A 285 10.99 24.16 12.50
N ALA A 286 10.07 23.21 12.52
CA ALA A 286 8.65 23.47 12.80
C ALA A 286 8.44 23.90 14.24
N GLU A 287 7.74 25.00 14.43
CA GLU A 287 7.44 25.57 15.75
C GLU A 287 6.00 25.23 16.19
N GLU A 288 5.08 25.11 15.24
CA GLU A 288 3.67 24.84 15.52
C GLU A 288 3.35 23.34 15.57
N GLU A 289 2.22 22.97 16.18
CA GLU A 289 1.73 21.58 16.24
C GLU A 289 1.56 21.00 14.82
N ILE A 290 1.08 21.82 13.89
CA ILE A 290 0.91 21.50 12.47
C ILE A 290 1.01 22.79 11.66
N GLU A 291 1.71 22.75 10.52
CA GLU A 291 1.92 23.93 9.68
C GLU A 291 1.95 23.60 8.18
N SER A 292 1.82 24.64 7.37
CA SER A 292 1.87 24.49 5.90
C SER A 292 3.23 23.92 5.47
N GLY A 293 3.21 22.96 4.56
CA GLY A 293 4.37 22.19 4.12
C GLY A 293 4.54 20.85 4.84
N ASP A 294 3.76 20.57 5.91
CA ASP A 294 3.77 19.26 6.54
C ASP A 294 3.29 18.17 5.59
N LEU A 295 3.96 17.02 5.63
CA LEU A 295 3.50 15.80 4.98
C LEU A 295 2.58 15.02 5.91
N LEU A 296 1.36 14.76 5.45
CA LEU A 296 0.32 14.06 6.17
C LEU A 296 -0.08 12.78 5.44
N MET A 297 -0.28 11.71 6.19
CA MET A 297 -0.84 10.45 5.69
C MET A 297 -2.28 10.32 6.15
N VAL A 298 -3.19 10.04 5.23
CA VAL A 298 -4.57 9.64 5.53
C VAL A 298 -4.54 8.27 6.21
N VAL A 299 -5.18 8.14 7.37
CA VAL A 299 -5.14 6.90 8.15
C VAL A 299 -6.45 6.13 8.17
N LYS A 300 -7.48 6.69 7.54
CA LYS A 300 -8.79 6.06 7.35
C LYS A 300 -9.39 6.53 6.04
N ASN A 301 -9.99 5.60 5.27
CA ASN A 301 -10.67 5.95 4.02
C ASN A 301 -11.70 7.05 4.25
N ASN A 302 -11.72 8.06 3.39
CA ASN A 302 -12.69 9.17 3.44
C ASN A 302 -13.28 9.45 2.05
N TYR A 303 -14.61 9.57 2.00
CA TYR A 303 -15.39 9.72 0.76
C TYR A 303 -16.10 11.06 0.69
N HIS A 304 -16.29 11.72 1.84
CA HIS A 304 -17.20 12.84 2.01
C HIS A 304 -16.76 14.09 1.22
N PHE A 305 -15.46 14.41 1.26
CA PHE A 305 -14.97 15.66 0.67
C PHE A 305 -14.73 15.54 -0.83
N THR A 306 -14.32 14.39 -1.32
CA THR A 306 -14.10 14.14 -2.75
C THR A 306 -15.40 14.16 -3.55
N GLU A 307 -16.51 13.67 -2.98
CA GLU A 307 -17.84 13.68 -3.60
C GLU A 307 -18.43 15.09 -3.76
N ARG A 308 -17.96 16.05 -2.97
CA ARG A 308 -18.44 17.44 -2.94
C ARG A 308 -17.60 18.42 -3.74
N THR A 309 -16.46 17.95 -4.26
CA THR A 309 -15.56 18.76 -5.07
C THR A 309 -15.78 18.42 -6.53
N GLU A 310 -16.22 19.42 -7.31
CA GLU A 310 -16.40 19.28 -8.75
C GLU A 310 -15.06 18.95 -9.41
N ASP A 311 -15.06 18.03 -10.38
CA ASP A 311 -13.88 17.58 -11.13
C ASP A 311 -12.73 17.02 -10.27
N CYS A 312 -13.02 16.55 -9.06
CA CYS A 312 -12.00 15.90 -8.22
C CYS A 312 -11.51 14.61 -8.90
N PRO A 313 -10.20 14.48 -9.17
CA PRO A 313 -9.66 13.28 -9.83
C PRO A 313 -9.69 12.04 -8.91
N MET A 314 -9.98 12.24 -7.61
CA MET A 314 -10.06 11.22 -6.58
C MET A 314 -11.53 10.89 -6.29
N ASN A 315 -11.90 9.62 -6.30
CA ASN A 315 -13.25 9.19 -5.86
C ASN A 315 -13.36 9.18 -4.33
N PHE A 316 -12.25 9.00 -3.64
CA PHE A 316 -12.12 9.03 -2.18
C PHE A 316 -10.66 9.18 -1.79
N LEU A 317 -10.40 9.53 -0.54
CA LEU A 317 -9.08 9.50 0.06
C LEU A 317 -8.85 8.11 0.66
N ALA A 318 -7.84 7.41 0.17
CA ALA A 318 -7.52 6.08 0.66
C ALA A 318 -6.63 6.11 1.91
N ASN A 319 -6.80 5.13 2.77
CA ASN A 319 -5.84 4.88 3.85
C ASN A 319 -4.45 4.61 3.26
N GLY A 320 -3.45 5.39 3.68
CA GLY A 320 -2.09 5.37 3.15
C GLY A 320 -1.78 6.46 2.11
N ASP A 321 -2.78 7.21 1.62
CA ASP A 321 -2.50 8.34 0.74
C ASP A 321 -1.72 9.42 1.50
N ILE A 322 -0.67 9.95 0.85
CA ILE A 322 0.17 11.01 1.40
C ILE A 322 -0.18 12.34 0.72
N ALA A 323 -0.37 13.37 1.52
CA ALA A 323 -0.66 14.72 1.07
C ALA A 323 0.28 15.73 1.71
N GLU A 324 0.61 16.78 0.99
CA GLU A 324 1.24 17.98 1.54
C GLU A 324 0.16 18.95 2.02
N LEU A 325 0.29 19.46 3.22
CA LEU A 325 -0.57 20.49 3.77
C LEU A 325 -0.22 21.84 3.14
N ARG A 326 -1.04 22.33 2.22
CA ARG A 326 -0.83 23.63 1.55
C ARG A 326 -1.27 24.80 2.41
N ARG A 327 -2.42 24.69 3.04
CA ARG A 327 -3.01 25.74 3.87
C ARG A 327 -3.78 25.15 5.04
N LEU A 328 -3.74 25.86 6.17
CA LEU A 328 -4.49 25.52 7.37
C LEU A 328 -5.34 26.73 7.78
N ARG A 329 -6.59 26.50 8.07
CA ARG A 329 -7.55 27.52 8.46
C ARG A 329 -8.50 27.01 9.53
N ARG A 330 -9.11 27.91 10.29
CA ARG A 330 -10.21 27.63 11.22
C ARG A 330 -9.97 26.42 12.12
N PHE A 331 -9.21 26.63 13.16
CA PHE A 331 -9.15 25.68 14.27
C PHE A 331 -10.48 25.71 15.02
N GLU A 332 -11.03 24.54 15.30
CA GLU A 332 -12.35 24.40 15.93
C GLU A 332 -12.28 23.28 17.00
N ASP A 333 -12.86 23.59 18.17
CA ASP A 333 -13.07 22.60 19.24
C ASP A 333 -14.56 22.25 19.28
N PHE A 334 -14.93 21.09 18.69
CA PHE A 334 -16.31 20.63 18.64
C PHE A 334 -16.42 19.16 19.05
N TYR A 335 -17.52 18.80 19.69
CA TYR A 335 -17.82 17.39 20.03
C TYR A 335 -16.74 16.73 20.90
N GLY A 336 -15.93 17.53 21.63
CA GLY A 336 -14.81 17.05 22.43
C GLY A 336 -13.60 16.60 21.61
N PHE A 337 -13.47 17.08 20.37
CA PHE A 337 -12.34 16.87 19.46
C PHE A 337 -11.89 18.17 18.81
N ARG A 338 -10.63 18.20 18.36
CA ARG A 338 -10.02 19.33 17.67
C ARG A 338 -10.01 19.11 16.17
N PHE A 339 -10.46 20.11 15.44
CA PHE A 339 -10.53 20.07 13.98
C PHE A 339 -9.83 21.29 13.38
N ALA A 340 -9.44 21.18 12.13
CA ALA A 340 -9.04 22.31 11.32
C ALA A 340 -9.54 22.13 9.86
N THR A 341 -9.74 23.25 9.16
CA THR A 341 -9.97 23.23 7.73
C THR A 341 -8.62 23.30 7.02
N ALA A 342 -8.31 22.34 6.19
CA ALA A 342 -7.04 22.18 5.51
C ALA A 342 -7.23 22.11 4.00
N VAL A 343 -6.27 22.65 3.24
CA VAL A 343 -6.10 22.36 1.82
C VAL A 343 -4.94 21.39 1.69
N LEU A 344 -5.24 20.17 1.25
CA LEU A 344 -4.30 19.07 1.07
C LEU A 344 -3.99 18.91 -0.43
N SER A 345 -2.71 18.79 -0.79
CA SER A 345 -2.25 18.53 -2.16
C SER A 345 -1.71 17.10 -2.25
N PHE A 346 -2.19 16.33 -3.20
CA PHE A 346 -1.87 14.92 -3.38
C PHE A 346 -0.99 14.71 -4.62
N ALA A 347 0.30 14.53 -4.42
CA ALA A 347 1.26 14.28 -5.49
C ALA A 347 0.92 13.03 -6.33
N ASP A 348 0.33 12.01 -5.70
CA ASP A 348 -0.10 10.78 -6.38
C ASP A 348 -1.29 10.97 -7.34
N TYR A 349 -1.96 12.12 -7.27
CA TYR A 349 -3.09 12.50 -8.12
C TYR A 349 -2.83 13.80 -8.90
N ASN A 350 -1.58 13.95 -9.41
CA ASN A 350 -1.12 15.11 -10.19
C ASN A 350 -1.27 16.44 -9.42
N ASP A 351 -0.85 16.44 -8.16
CA ASP A 351 -0.91 17.59 -7.24
C ASP A 351 -2.34 18.18 -7.07
N ALA A 352 -3.35 17.31 -7.21
CA ALA A 352 -4.73 17.71 -6.99
C ALA A 352 -4.91 18.26 -5.57
N GLU A 353 -5.50 19.44 -5.46
CA GLU A 353 -5.83 20.08 -4.18
C GLU A 353 -7.25 19.75 -3.74
N LEU A 354 -7.41 19.46 -2.46
CA LEU A 354 -8.71 19.21 -1.83
C LEU A 354 -8.83 20.00 -0.54
N GLU A 355 -9.86 20.85 -0.45
CA GLU A 355 -10.22 21.46 0.83
C GLU A 355 -11.08 20.50 1.64
N CYS A 356 -10.65 20.18 2.85
CA CYS A 356 -11.33 19.26 3.73
C CYS A 356 -11.16 19.65 5.20
N LYS A 357 -12.03 19.11 6.04
CA LYS A 357 -11.85 19.16 7.50
C LYS A 357 -10.95 18.00 7.94
N ILE A 358 -9.91 18.29 8.69
CA ILE A 358 -9.02 17.30 9.29
C ILE A 358 -9.25 17.18 10.79
N LEU A 359 -9.01 16.00 11.34
CA LEU A 359 -9.09 15.69 12.77
C LEU A 359 -7.69 15.72 13.38
N LEU A 360 -7.40 16.71 14.22
CA LEU A 360 -6.07 16.94 14.79
C LEU A 360 -5.68 15.90 15.86
N ASP A 361 -6.66 15.40 16.62
CA ASP A 361 -6.40 14.43 17.70
C ASP A 361 -5.79 13.11 17.21
N THR A 362 -5.96 12.76 15.94
CA THR A 362 -5.35 11.55 15.36
C THR A 362 -3.86 11.70 15.12
N ILE A 363 -3.34 12.91 14.99
CA ILE A 363 -1.93 13.18 14.66
C ILE A 363 -1.00 12.59 15.72
N ALA A 364 -1.25 12.90 16.99
CA ALA A 364 -0.43 12.45 18.12
C ALA A 364 -0.86 11.09 18.71
N SER A 365 -2.01 10.55 18.30
CA SER A 365 -2.55 9.30 18.85
C SER A 365 -1.59 8.12 18.58
N GLU A 366 -1.41 7.21 19.56
CA GLU A 366 -0.68 5.95 19.36
C GLU A 366 -1.51 4.91 18.59
N SER A 367 -2.84 5.09 18.49
CA SER A 367 -3.73 4.25 17.69
C SER A 367 -3.55 4.51 16.19
N PRO A 368 -3.80 3.54 15.31
CA PRO A 368 -3.72 3.73 13.86
C PRO A 368 -4.68 4.82 13.33
N SER A 369 -5.87 4.92 13.93
CA SER A 369 -6.95 5.89 13.65
C SER A 369 -7.74 6.11 14.95
N LEU A 370 -8.85 6.84 14.94
CA LEU A 370 -9.76 6.88 16.09
C LEU A 370 -10.14 5.46 16.52
N THR A 371 -10.05 5.21 17.80
CA THR A 371 -10.54 3.96 18.41
C THR A 371 -12.06 3.83 18.24
N ARG A 372 -12.58 2.61 18.40
CA ARG A 372 -14.03 2.39 18.36
C ARG A 372 -14.78 3.23 19.41
N GLU A 373 -14.20 3.39 20.59
CA GLU A 373 -14.78 4.20 21.69
C GLU A 373 -14.81 5.68 21.32
N GLU A 374 -13.71 6.23 20.79
CA GLU A 374 -13.63 7.61 20.32
C GLU A 374 -14.57 7.87 19.15
N SER A 375 -14.65 6.94 18.20
CA SER A 375 -15.57 7.02 17.05
C SER A 375 -17.03 7.02 17.50
N ASN A 376 -17.39 6.19 18.50
CA ASN A 376 -18.73 6.17 19.08
C ASN A 376 -19.01 7.47 19.88
N ARG A 377 -18.02 7.99 20.61
CA ARG A 377 -18.14 9.28 21.32
C ARG A 377 -18.45 10.40 20.33
N LEU A 378 -17.66 10.50 19.24
CA LEU A 378 -17.89 11.49 18.19
C LEU A 378 -19.30 11.35 17.59
N PHE A 379 -19.73 10.12 17.29
CA PHE A 379 -21.08 9.87 16.80
C PHE A 379 -22.16 10.37 17.75
N CYS A 380 -22.09 10.01 19.05
CA CYS A 380 -23.08 10.42 20.05
C CYS A 380 -23.11 11.93 20.27
N GLU A 381 -21.94 12.60 20.23
CA GLU A 381 -21.88 14.05 20.37
C GLU A 381 -22.49 14.76 19.15
N VAL A 382 -22.18 14.32 17.94
CA VAL A 382 -22.78 14.85 16.72
C VAL A 382 -24.29 14.57 16.67
N GLU A 383 -24.76 13.40 17.13
CA GLU A 383 -26.18 13.06 17.17
C GLU A 383 -27.01 14.06 17.97
N LYS A 384 -26.42 14.71 19.01
CA LYS A 384 -27.15 15.70 19.85
C LYS A 384 -27.70 16.88 19.03
N ASP A 385 -26.99 17.28 17.97
CA ASP A 385 -27.41 18.40 17.08
C ASP A 385 -28.63 18.06 16.22
N TYR A 386 -28.98 16.77 16.10
CA TYR A 386 -30.05 16.28 15.25
C TYR A 386 -31.19 15.58 16.00
N LEU A 387 -31.28 15.79 17.33
CA LEU A 387 -32.33 15.15 18.17
C LEU A 387 -33.76 15.62 17.85
N ASP A 388 -33.91 16.78 17.25
CA ASP A 388 -35.18 17.31 16.75
C ASP A 388 -35.76 16.47 15.59
N ILE A 389 -34.91 15.73 14.88
CA ILE A 389 -35.32 14.83 13.80
C ILE A 389 -35.83 13.52 14.39
N LYS A 390 -37.18 13.36 14.44
CA LYS A 390 -37.86 12.19 15.03
C LYS A 390 -37.52 10.87 14.34
N SER A 391 -37.29 10.88 13.01
CA SER A 391 -36.94 9.70 12.25
C SER A 391 -35.46 9.33 12.46
N LYS A 392 -35.19 8.18 13.07
CA LYS A 392 -33.81 7.66 13.25
C LYS A 392 -33.06 7.59 11.91
N LEU A 393 -33.76 7.21 10.85
CA LEU A 393 -33.22 7.11 9.50
C LEU A 393 -32.72 8.46 8.96
N LYS A 394 -33.57 9.48 9.05
CA LYS A 394 -33.22 10.84 8.61
C LYS A 394 -32.10 11.42 9.46
N ARG A 395 -32.18 11.23 10.79
CA ARG A 395 -31.12 11.68 11.70
C ARG A 395 -29.76 11.07 11.37
N PHE A 396 -29.73 9.77 11.14
CA PHE A 396 -28.50 9.08 10.77
C PHE A 396 -27.94 9.57 9.42
N LYS A 397 -28.80 9.94 8.48
CA LYS A 397 -28.37 10.55 7.22
C LYS A 397 -27.71 11.91 7.44
N GLU A 398 -28.30 12.77 8.26
CA GLU A 398 -27.72 14.09 8.57
C GLU A 398 -26.38 13.97 9.30
N ILE A 399 -26.26 13.02 10.25
CA ILE A 399 -24.97 12.75 10.92
C ILE A 399 -23.90 12.35 9.90
N ARG A 400 -24.25 11.49 8.93
CA ARG A 400 -23.32 11.05 7.86
C ARG A 400 -22.95 12.17 6.90
N GLU A 401 -23.76 13.22 6.80
CA GLU A 401 -23.47 14.41 6.00
C GLU A 401 -22.70 15.49 6.79
N ASN A 402 -22.52 15.32 8.09
CA ASN A 402 -21.84 16.27 8.95
C ASN A 402 -20.32 16.27 8.66
N PRO A 403 -19.71 17.43 8.34
CA PRO A 403 -18.30 17.50 7.96
C PRO A 403 -17.32 17.18 9.12
N HIS A 404 -17.72 17.40 10.39
CA HIS A 404 -16.89 17.03 11.56
C HIS A 404 -16.91 15.51 11.79
N PHE A 405 -18.07 14.86 11.60
CA PHE A 405 -18.16 13.41 11.66
C PHE A 405 -17.33 12.72 10.57
N ASN A 406 -17.22 13.37 9.41
CA ASN A 406 -16.43 12.90 8.28
C ASN A 406 -15.04 13.53 8.20
N ALA A 407 -14.55 14.19 9.24
CA ALA A 407 -13.23 14.78 9.21
C ALA A 407 -12.15 13.75 8.84
N VAL A 408 -11.23 14.15 7.97
CA VAL A 408 -10.16 13.28 7.50
C VAL A 408 -9.21 13.00 8.66
N GLN A 409 -9.00 11.75 8.98
CA GLN A 409 -8.07 11.32 10.01
C GLN A 409 -6.67 11.26 9.41
N VAL A 410 -5.72 11.99 9.99
CA VAL A 410 -4.37 12.14 9.45
C VAL A 410 -3.30 11.90 10.51
N LYS A 411 -2.11 11.53 10.05
CA LYS A 411 -0.85 11.49 10.83
C LYS A 411 0.27 12.10 10.01
N PHE A 412 1.36 12.50 10.65
CA PHE A 412 2.55 12.90 9.91
C PHE A 412 3.14 11.71 9.12
N ALA A 413 3.74 12.00 7.97
CA ALA A 413 4.19 11.00 7.01
C ALA A 413 5.71 10.92 6.85
N TYR A 414 6.50 11.56 7.70
CA TYR A 414 7.98 11.46 7.66
C TYR A 414 8.48 10.13 8.22
N ALA A 415 7.77 9.61 9.24
CA ALA A 415 8.00 8.30 9.81
C ALA A 415 6.68 7.53 9.89
N VAL A 416 6.69 6.28 9.41
CA VAL A 416 5.49 5.43 9.35
C VAL A 416 5.79 4.01 9.85
N THR A 417 4.75 3.24 10.13
CA THR A 417 4.94 1.81 10.41
C THR A 417 5.20 1.03 9.12
N CYS A 418 5.92 -0.09 9.22
CA CYS A 418 6.22 -0.94 8.07
C CYS A 418 4.96 -1.40 7.31
N HIS A 419 3.86 -1.71 8.00
CA HIS A 419 2.58 -2.02 7.33
C HIS A 419 2.06 -0.87 6.47
N LYS A 420 2.26 0.37 6.91
CA LYS A 420 1.88 1.56 6.15
C LYS A 420 2.84 1.87 4.99
N ALA A 421 4.06 1.36 5.06
CA ALA A 421 5.05 1.47 3.99
C ALA A 421 4.88 0.40 2.90
N GLN A 422 4.03 -0.63 3.11
CA GLN A 422 3.78 -1.65 2.09
C GLN A 422 3.22 -1.05 0.80
N GLY A 423 3.68 -1.58 -0.34
CA GLY A 423 3.32 -1.09 -1.67
C GLY A 423 3.98 0.24 -2.05
N GLY A 424 4.74 0.87 -1.13
CA GLY A 424 5.56 2.04 -1.40
C GLY A 424 7.02 1.70 -1.66
N GLN A 425 7.72 2.60 -2.36
CA GLN A 425 9.17 2.57 -2.57
C GLN A 425 9.71 3.99 -2.41
N TRP A 426 10.90 4.11 -1.85
CA TRP A 426 11.57 5.39 -1.60
C TRP A 426 13.04 5.27 -1.96
N ARG A 427 13.62 6.37 -2.41
CA ARG A 427 15.05 6.41 -2.73
C ARG A 427 15.92 6.25 -1.48
N ALA A 428 15.52 6.84 -0.37
CA ALA A 428 16.21 6.68 0.91
C ALA A 428 15.26 6.17 2.00
N VAL A 429 15.65 5.08 2.67
CA VAL A 429 14.88 4.48 3.76
C VAL A 429 15.73 4.35 5.01
N PHE A 430 15.21 4.82 6.13
CA PHE A 430 15.77 4.64 7.46
C PHE A 430 14.96 3.60 8.22
N ILE A 431 15.57 2.52 8.67
CA ILE A 431 14.90 1.47 9.46
C ILE A 431 15.29 1.61 10.93
N ASP A 432 14.31 1.84 11.78
CA ASP A 432 14.51 1.92 13.23
C ASP A 432 14.53 0.53 13.87
N ARG A 433 15.62 0.19 14.57
CA ARG A 433 15.78 -1.09 15.25
C ARG A 433 14.76 -1.35 16.37
N CYS A 434 14.22 -0.36 16.96
CA CYS A 434 13.56 -0.18 18.26
C CYS A 434 12.93 -1.38 18.99
N LEU A 435 12.75 -2.56 18.40
CA LEU A 435 12.06 -3.70 19.03
C LEU A 435 12.79 -5.04 18.90
N PHE A 436 14.00 -5.04 18.36
CA PHE A 436 14.85 -6.23 18.38
C PHE A 436 15.71 -6.22 19.65
N GLY A 437 15.05 -6.35 20.82
CA GLY A 437 15.72 -6.50 22.10
C GLY A 437 16.40 -7.87 22.22
N ASP A 438 16.43 -8.42 23.43
CA ASP A 438 16.95 -9.77 23.69
C ASP A 438 15.91 -10.87 23.43
N GLU A 439 14.73 -10.51 22.87
CA GLU A 439 13.71 -11.48 22.49
C GLU A 439 14.19 -12.34 21.31
N PRO A 440 13.80 -13.64 21.28
CA PRO A 440 14.10 -14.50 20.14
C PRO A 440 13.51 -13.94 18.86
N MET A 441 14.28 -14.01 17.77
CA MET A 441 13.78 -13.64 16.45
C MET A 441 12.61 -14.53 16.05
N THR A 442 11.53 -13.91 15.57
CA THR A 442 10.34 -14.61 15.09
C THR A 442 10.22 -14.51 13.58
N ARG A 443 9.40 -15.37 12.97
CA ARG A 443 9.08 -15.29 11.54
C ARG A 443 8.49 -13.94 11.15
N ASP A 444 7.63 -13.37 12.00
CA ASP A 444 7.02 -12.06 11.75
C ASP A 444 8.04 -10.92 11.82
N MET A 445 9.04 -11.02 12.71
CA MET A 445 10.15 -10.07 12.75
C MET A 445 11.00 -10.15 11.48
N LEU A 446 11.28 -11.34 10.97
CA LEU A 446 12.00 -11.50 9.70
C LEU A 446 11.20 -10.98 8.51
N ARG A 447 9.89 -11.24 8.43
CA ARG A 447 9.00 -10.67 7.41
C ARG A 447 8.96 -9.14 7.49
N TRP A 448 8.94 -8.62 8.70
CA TRP A 448 8.99 -7.17 8.93
C TRP A 448 10.30 -6.58 8.42
N LEU A 449 11.45 -7.19 8.75
CA LEU A 449 12.76 -6.77 8.25
C LEU A 449 12.82 -6.85 6.72
N TYR A 450 12.43 -7.98 6.15
CA TYR A 450 12.40 -8.16 4.70
C TYR A 450 11.54 -7.10 4.01
N THR A 451 10.34 -6.85 4.53
CA THR A 451 9.44 -5.83 3.98
C THR A 451 10.06 -4.44 4.08
N ALA A 452 10.68 -4.09 5.21
CA ALA A 452 11.30 -2.79 5.42
C ALA A 452 12.53 -2.58 4.51
N LEU A 453 13.43 -3.60 4.39
CA LEU A 453 14.61 -3.57 3.53
C LEU A 453 14.22 -3.32 2.07
N THR A 454 13.19 -4.01 1.59
CA THR A 454 12.73 -3.95 0.19
C THR A 454 12.00 -2.66 -0.18
N ARG A 455 11.84 -1.72 0.75
CA ARG A 455 11.26 -0.39 0.45
C ARG A 455 12.28 0.58 -0.12
N ALA A 456 13.58 0.37 0.10
CA ALA A 456 14.65 1.22 -0.41
C ALA A 456 15.00 0.87 -1.85
N THR A 457 15.23 1.91 -2.68
CA THR A 457 15.70 1.74 -4.07
C THR A 457 17.14 2.17 -4.26
N ASP A 458 17.61 3.23 -3.57
CA ASP A 458 18.93 3.82 -3.77
C ASP A 458 19.81 3.72 -2.50
N LYS A 459 19.24 3.98 -1.31
CA LYS A 459 20.01 4.03 -0.07
C LYS A 459 19.20 3.52 1.12
N LEU A 460 19.83 2.70 1.93
CA LEU A 460 19.27 2.11 3.14
C LEU A 460 20.12 2.46 4.35
N TYR A 461 19.46 2.94 5.40
CA TYR A 461 20.09 3.26 6.68
C TYR A 461 19.51 2.41 7.80
N LEU A 462 20.36 1.67 8.51
CA LEU A 462 20.02 0.89 9.70
C LEU A 462 20.26 1.74 10.95
N VAL A 463 19.19 2.25 11.58
CA VAL A 463 19.29 3.18 12.70
C VAL A 463 19.34 2.43 14.03
N ASN A 464 20.42 2.63 14.79
CA ASN A 464 20.64 2.02 16.10
C ASN A 464 20.67 0.48 16.10
N PHE A 465 20.98 -0.17 14.99
CA PHE A 465 21.24 -1.59 14.96
C PHE A 465 22.59 -1.88 15.64
N ASP A 466 22.67 -2.95 16.41
CA ASP A 466 23.90 -3.34 17.11
C ASP A 466 24.71 -4.39 16.33
N GLU A 467 25.93 -4.68 16.86
CA GLU A 467 26.90 -5.59 16.24
C GLU A 467 26.35 -7.01 15.99
N ARG A 468 25.26 -7.45 16.64
CA ARG A 468 24.64 -8.74 16.38
C ARG A 468 24.05 -8.86 14.99
N PHE A 469 23.76 -7.73 14.35
CA PHE A 469 23.16 -7.67 13.02
C PHE A 469 24.18 -7.52 11.89
N TYR A 470 25.49 -7.47 12.17
CA TYR A 470 26.53 -7.30 11.15
C TYR A 470 27.48 -8.49 11.08
N GLU A 471 28.07 -8.72 9.87
CA GLU A 471 29.24 -9.56 9.67
C GLU A 471 30.53 -8.76 9.90
#